data_b87a7725f545bd6150661de8f38aaa2b
#
_entry.id   b87a7725f545bd6150661de8f38aaa2b
#
_cell.length_a   1.000
_cell.length_b   1.000
_cell.length_c   1.000
_cell.angle_alpha   90.00
_cell.angle_beta   90.00
_cell.angle_gamma   90.00
#
_symmetry.space_group_name_H-M   'P 1'
#
loop_
_entity.id
_entity.type
_entity.pdbx_description
1 polymer ?
#
loop_
_entity_poly.entity_id
_entity_poly.type
_entity_poly.pdbx_seq_one_letter_code
_entity_poly.pdbx_strand_id
1 'polypeptide(L)'
;MKTVKSPLVRCAKNPILTPAMMPFDCYTVMNAGATRFEGDVLLLLRVETRERKTQFHVARSRNGIDFEVNPEPVRYPLTELDRLGTRPHRFDMRITRMGEVYYVFHANWLDPWGSLINLAKTTDFVNFEPVSHSVPANRNAVLFPEKINGRYARLERPQNIDGRGAIWYSESPDLEFWGRSMPVMLPATDWAQFKQGRVAFRSARRTAGSKSITPPR
;
A
#
# COMPACT_ATOMS: atom_id res chain seq x y z
N MET A 1 17.82 30.45 9.08
CA MET A 1 16.82 29.39 8.79
C MET A 1 16.09 29.05 10.08
N LYS A 2 14.77 29.23 10.16
CA LYS A 2 14.00 28.78 11.32
C LYS A 2 13.93 27.25 11.27
N THR A 3 14.50 26.56 12.25
CA THR A 3 14.39 25.11 12.40
C THR A 3 12.92 24.77 12.70
N VAL A 4 12.20 24.30 11.71
CA VAL A 4 10.84 23.77 11.93
C VAL A 4 10.99 22.49 12.73
N LYS A 5 10.54 22.49 13.97
CA LYS A 5 10.48 21.27 14.80
C LYS A 5 9.59 20.26 14.10
N SER A 6 10.09 19.06 13.87
CA SER A 6 9.29 17.96 13.31
C SER A 6 8.05 17.72 14.21
N PRO A 7 6.83 17.68 13.64
CA PRO A 7 5.63 17.36 14.40
C PRO A 7 5.58 15.89 14.82
N LEU A 8 6.53 15.06 14.33
CA LEU A 8 6.61 13.64 14.60
C LEU A 8 7.77 13.35 15.57
N VAL A 9 7.46 12.61 16.60
CA VAL A 9 8.45 12.08 17.54
C VAL A 9 8.65 10.60 17.23
N ARG A 10 9.90 10.19 17.04
CA ARG A 10 10.25 8.79 16.82
C ARG A 10 10.04 8.00 18.12
N CYS A 11 9.33 6.87 18.03
CA CYS A 11 9.19 5.97 19.18
C CYS A 11 10.57 5.44 19.61
N ALA A 12 10.83 5.45 20.92
CA ALA A 12 12.09 4.96 21.48
C ALA A 12 12.31 3.44 21.24
N LYS A 13 11.22 2.68 21.06
CA LYS A 13 11.27 1.25 20.73
C LYS A 13 11.47 0.94 19.22
N ASN A 14 11.64 1.95 18.36
CA ASN A 14 11.94 1.69 16.95
C ASN A 14 13.35 1.12 16.75
N PRO A 15 13.52 0.11 15.89
CA PRO A 15 12.50 -0.56 15.08
C PRO A 15 11.60 -1.49 15.91
N ILE A 16 10.27 -1.42 15.72
CA ILE A 16 9.30 -2.23 16.46
C ILE A 16 9.17 -3.68 15.97
N LEU A 17 9.68 -3.97 14.77
CA LEU A 17 9.78 -5.30 14.19
C LEU A 17 11.08 -5.43 13.40
N THR A 18 11.81 -6.52 13.65
CA THR A 18 13.06 -6.87 12.95
C THR A 18 13.03 -8.34 12.57
N PRO A 19 13.90 -8.81 11.66
CA PRO A 19 13.99 -10.23 11.35
C PRO A 19 14.24 -11.12 12.57
N ALA A 20 15.04 -10.66 13.53
CA ALA A 20 15.33 -11.41 14.76
C ALA A 20 14.13 -11.58 15.71
N MET A 21 13.07 -10.80 15.51
CA MET A 21 11.83 -10.86 16.32
C MET A 21 10.76 -11.72 15.66
N MET A 22 11.01 -12.27 14.46
CA MET A 22 10.06 -13.13 13.77
C MET A 22 10.05 -14.54 14.39
N PRO A 23 8.89 -15.21 14.43
CA PRO A 23 8.77 -16.58 14.92
C PRO A 23 9.32 -17.63 13.94
N PHE A 24 9.94 -17.20 12.85
CA PHE A 24 10.54 -18.03 11.79
C PHE A 24 11.76 -17.31 11.23
N ASP A 25 12.64 -18.06 10.54
CA ASP A 25 13.82 -17.48 9.91
C ASP A 25 13.45 -16.72 8.62
N CYS A 26 13.97 -15.52 8.47
CA CYS A 26 13.77 -14.69 7.30
C CYS A 26 14.97 -13.78 7.01
N TYR A 27 15.03 -13.28 5.78
CA TYR A 27 16.09 -12.35 5.38
C TYR A 27 15.77 -10.92 5.82
N THR A 28 14.53 -10.47 5.61
CA THR A 28 14.11 -9.10 5.96
C THR A 28 12.60 -8.97 6.14
N VAL A 29 12.20 -7.97 6.93
CA VAL A 29 10.81 -7.53 7.12
C VAL A 29 10.72 -6.05 6.77
N MET A 30 9.79 -5.67 5.91
CA MET A 30 9.69 -4.28 5.46
C MET A 30 8.29 -3.91 4.94
N ASN A 31 8.05 -2.62 4.76
CA ASN A 31 6.96 -2.05 3.98
C ASN A 31 5.56 -2.61 4.30
N ALA A 32 5.25 -2.78 5.58
CA ALA A 32 3.96 -3.28 6.02
C ALA A 32 2.80 -2.36 5.62
N GLY A 33 1.69 -2.96 5.20
CA GLY A 33 0.38 -2.30 5.25
C GLY A 33 -0.14 -2.30 6.67
N ALA A 34 -0.81 -1.21 7.11
CA ALA A 34 -1.33 -1.08 8.46
C ALA A 34 -2.79 -0.65 8.47
N THR A 35 -3.58 -1.21 9.39
CA THR A 35 -4.98 -0.84 9.61
C THR A 35 -5.41 -1.14 11.05
N ARG A 36 -6.66 -0.78 11.38
CA ARG A 36 -7.34 -1.27 12.58
C ARG A 36 -8.22 -2.47 12.20
N PHE A 37 -8.15 -3.52 13.00
CA PHE A 37 -8.93 -4.74 12.81
C PHE A 37 -9.32 -5.32 14.17
N GLU A 38 -10.62 -5.51 14.44
CA GLU A 38 -11.15 -6.04 15.69
C GLU A 38 -10.57 -5.38 16.97
N GLY A 39 -10.40 -4.06 16.92
CA GLY A 39 -9.86 -3.29 18.05
C GLY A 39 -8.34 -3.19 18.08
N ASP A 40 -7.61 -4.10 17.45
CA ASP A 40 -6.16 -4.11 17.37
C ASP A 40 -5.60 -3.26 16.23
N VAL A 41 -4.32 -2.98 16.30
CA VAL A 41 -3.51 -2.57 15.14
C VAL A 41 -3.07 -3.84 14.42
N LEU A 42 -3.45 -3.97 13.15
CA LEU A 42 -3.02 -5.05 12.28
C LEU A 42 -1.98 -4.53 11.28
N LEU A 43 -0.90 -5.27 11.14
CA LEU A 43 0.09 -5.11 10.07
C LEU A 43 0.00 -6.32 9.13
N LEU A 44 -0.01 -6.04 7.83
CA LEU A 44 0.27 -7.03 6.81
C LEU A 44 1.72 -6.84 6.39
N LEU A 45 2.59 -7.69 6.94
CA LEU A 45 4.04 -7.61 6.78
C LEU A 45 4.46 -8.14 5.42
N ARG A 46 5.40 -7.47 4.76
CA ARG A 46 6.20 -8.05 3.69
C ARG A 46 7.43 -8.70 4.31
N VAL A 47 7.56 -9.99 4.12
CA VAL A 47 8.71 -10.79 4.56
C VAL A 47 9.42 -11.34 3.34
N GLU A 48 10.74 -11.23 3.28
CA GLU A 48 11.57 -11.98 2.33
C GLU A 48 12.23 -13.14 3.05
N THR A 49 11.99 -14.36 2.55
CA THR A 49 12.64 -15.57 3.07
C THR A 49 14.12 -15.63 2.67
N ARG A 50 14.87 -16.57 3.23
CA ARG A 50 16.28 -16.82 2.83
C ARG A 50 16.41 -17.21 1.37
N GLU A 51 15.39 -17.87 0.80
CA GLU A 51 15.33 -18.26 -0.62
C GLU A 51 14.89 -17.10 -1.54
N ARG A 52 14.83 -15.87 -1.02
CA ARG A 52 14.39 -14.68 -1.78
C ARG A 52 12.96 -14.76 -2.30
N LYS A 53 12.09 -15.49 -1.60
CA LYS A 53 10.65 -15.48 -1.84
C LYS A 53 9.98 -14.41 -0.98
N THR A 54 9.03 -13.70 -1.55
CA THR A 54 8.22 -12.73 -0.80
C THR A 54 6.97 -13.42 -0.26
N GLN A 55 6.71 -13.25 1.03
CA GLN A 55 5.53 -13.72 1.73
C GLN A 55 4.87 -12.57 2.48
N PHE A 56 3.57 -12.68 2.73
CA PHE A 56 2.83 -11.78 3.58
C PHE A 56 2.48 -12.49 4.88
N HIS A 57 2.70 -11.82 6.02
CA HIS A 57 2.33 -12.33 7.34
C HIS A 57 1.51 -11.29 8.08
N VAL A 58 0.51 -11.76 8.83
CA VAL A 58 -0.27 -10.89 9.71
C VAL A 58 0.46 -10.73 11.03
N ALA A 59 0.53 -9.50 11.52
CA ALA A 59 0.94 -9.20 12.88
C ALA A 59 -0.13 -8.34 13.56
N ARG A 60 -0.42 -8.61 14.83
CA ARG A 60 -1.43 -7.88 15.62
C ARG A 60 -0.83 -7.28 16.87
N SER A 61 -1.35 -6.13 17.28
CA SER A 61 -0.92 -5.44 18.48
C SER A 61 -2.06 -4.61 19.08
N ARG A 62 -2.24 -4.68 20.38
CA ARG A 62 -3.19 -3.82 21.10
C ARG A 62 -2.70 -2.38 21.24
N ASN A 63 -1.41 -2.18 21.36
CA ASN A 63 -0.79 -0.87 21.63
C ASN A 63 -0.05 -0.25 20.43
N GLY A 64 0.06 -0.99 19.29
CA GLY A 64 0.75 -0.55 18.07
C GLY A 64 2.28 -0.55 18.19
N ILE A 65 2.83 -1.20 19.21
CA ILE A 65 4.27 -1.28 19.48
C ILE A 65 4.72 -2.74 19.62
N ASP A 66 4.07 -3.49 20.49
CA ASP A 66 4.41 -4.89 20.77
C ASP A 66 3.49 -5.76 19.88
N PHE A 67 4.07 -6.40 18.87
CA PHE A 67 3.33 -7.16 17.87
C PHE A 67 3.54 -8.66 18.03
N GLU A 68 2.45 -9.40 17.96
CA GLU A 68 2.44 -10.84 17.79
C GLU A 68 2.31 -11.16 16.30
N VAL A 69 3.26 -11.92 15.77
CA VAL A 69 3.33 -12.27 14.35
C VAL A 69 2.82 -13.69 14.14
N ASN A 70 1.85 -13.85 13.23
CA ASN A 70 1.41 -15.17 12.81
C ASN A 70 2.54 -15.87 12.03
N PRO A 71 3.01 -17.05 12.46
CA PRO A 71 4.06 -17.77 11.76
C PRO A 71 3.64 -18.27 10.37
N GLU A 72 2.34 -18.51 10.16
CA GLU A 72 1.84 -18.94 8.88
C GLU A 72 1.67 -17.75 7.91
N PRO A 73 2.20 -17.87 6.68
CA PRO A 73 2.01 -16.83 5.68
C PRO A 73 0.56 -16.78 5.23
N VAL A 74 0.12 -15.59 4.86
CA VAL A 74 -1.19 -15.38 4.25
C VAL A 74 -1.28 -16.15 2.93
N ARG A 75 -2.35 -16.92 2.76
CA ARG A 75 -2.68 -17.61 1.52
C ARG A 75 -3.31 -16.63 0.53
N TYR A 76 -2.46 -15.86 -0.13
CA TYR A 76 -2.93 -14.92 -1.13
C TYR A 76 -3.14 -15.67 -2.46
N PRO A 77 -4.34 -15.60 -3.07
CA PRO A 77 -4.62 -16.35 -4.29
C PRO A 77 -3.70 -15.91 -5.44
N LEU A 78 -3.24 -16.88 -6.22
CA LEU A 78 -2.53 -16.62 -7.47
C LEU A 78 -3.54 -16.26 -8.55
N THR A 79 -3.33 -15.14 -9.21
CA THR A 79 -4.07 -14.75 -10.40
C THR A 79 -3.45 -15.36 -11.64
N GLU A 80 -4.16 -15.33 -12.78
CA GLU A 80 -3.58 -15.74 -14.06
C GLU A 80 -2.34 -14.90 -14.40
N LEU A 81 -2.36 -13.63 -14.05
CA LEU A 81 -1.24 -12.73 -14.24
C LEU A 81 0.02 -13.16 -13.45
N ASP A 82 -0.17 -13.65 -12.23
CA ASP A 82 0.93 -14.20 -11.42
C ASP A 82 1.58 -15.43 -12.08
N ARG A 83 0.80 -16.18 -12.87
CA ARG A 83 1.28 -17.39 -13.59
C ARG A 83 2.05 -17.07 -14.86
N LEU A 84 1.86 -15.87 -15.43
CA LEU A 84 2.62 -15.42 -16.60
C LEU A 84 4.05 -15.01 -16.24
N GLY A 85 4.30 -14.65 -14.97
CA GLY A 85 5.63 -14.30 -14.47
C GLY A 85 6.41 -15.52 -14.01
N THR A 86 7.73 -15.41 -14.03
CA THR A 86 8.63 -16.48 -13.58
C THR A 86 8.57 -16.68 -12.07
N ARG A 87 8.26 -15.63 -11.31
CA ARG A 87 8.08 -15.63 -9.83
C ARG A 87 7.19 -14.46 -9.43
N PRO A 88 6.05 -14.71 -8.77
CA PRO A 88 5.26 -13.64 -8.16
C PRO A 88 6.10 -12.92 -7.10
N HIS A 89 6.46 -11.67 -7.34
CA HIS A 89 7.17 -10.84 -6.39
C HIS A 89 6.27 -9.68 -5.96
N ARG A 90 5.51 -9.91 -4.90
CA ARG A 90 4.52 -8.97 -4.37
C ARG A 90 5.15 -8.11 -3.29
N PHE A 91 4.86 -6.80 -3.32
CA PHE A 91 5.46 -5.86 -2.40
C PHE A 91 4.59 -4.61 -2.17
N ASP A 92 4.93 -3.84 -1.15
CA ASP A 92 4.40 -2.51 -0.88
C ASP A 92 2.87 -2.45 -0.66
N MET A 93 2.34 -3.28 0.24
CA MET A 93 0.92 -3.28 0.57
C MET A 93 0.43 -1.95 1.12
N ARG A 94 -0.79 -1.59 0.75
CA ARG A 94 -1.56 -0.48 1.30
C ARG A 94 -2.97 -0.96 1.59
N ILE A 95 -3.43 -0.75 2.80
CA ILE A 95 -4.74 -1.21 3.26
C ILE A 95 -5.64 -0.01 3.46
N THR A 96 -6.84 -0.05 2.88
CA THR A 96 -7.88 0.95 3.08
C THR A 96 -9.16 0.25 3.47
N ARG A 97 -9.73 0.61 4.62
CA ARG A 97 -11.04 0.12 5.06
C ARG A 97 -12.15 1.00 4.50
N MET A 98 -13.18 0.37 3.92
CA MET A 98 -14.44 0.99 3.55
C MET A 98 -15.59 0.10 4.05
N GLY A 99 -16.32 0.56 5.06
CA GLY A 99 -17.29 -0.26 5.77
C GLY A 99 -16.60 -1.45 6.47
N GLU A 100 -17.06 -2.65 6.18
CA GLU A 100 -16.49 -3.90 6.73
C GLU A 100 -15.46 -4.54 5.80
N VAL A 101 -15.20 -3.96 4.63
CA VAL A 101 -14.26 -4.49 3.64
C VAL A 101 -12.93 -3.77 3.72
N TYR A 102 -11.85 -4.53 3.68
CA TYR A 102 -10.48 -4.05 3.59
C TYR A 102 -9.96 -4.26 2.17
N TYR A 103 -9.63 -3.17 1.51
CA TYR A 103 -9.04 -3.15 0.17
C TYR A 103 -7.52 -3.08 0.31
N VAL A 104 -6.83 -4.04 -0.32
CA VAL A 104 -5.39 -4.18 -0.23
C VAL A 104 -4.78 -3.98 -1.60
N PHE A 105 -4.17 -2.82 -1.80
CA PHE A 105 -3.30 -2.59 -2.94
C PHE A 105 -1.91 -3.13 -2.66
N HIS A 106 -1.33 -3.80 -3.63
CA HIS A 106 0.08 -4.17 -3.64
C HIS A 106 0.66 -4.06 -5.04
N ALA A 107 1.97 -3.89 -5.14
CA ALA A 107 2.67 -4.02 -6.41
C ALA A 107 3.06 -5.48 -6.63
N ASN A 108 3.09 -5.88 -7.88
CA ASN A 108 3.66 -7.13 -8.34
C ASN A 108 4.69 -6.84 -9.43
N TRP A 109 5.78 -7.59 -9.47
CA TRP A 109 6.75 -7.53 -10.54
C TRP A 109 6.48 -8.66 -11.53
N LEU A 110 6.32 -8.31 -12.79
CA LEU A 110 6.05 -9.23 -13.87
C LEU A 110 7.14 -9.09 -14.94
N ASP A 111 8.04 -10.07 -15.01
CA ASP A 111 9.09 -10.09 -16.02
C ASP A 111 8.52 -10.42 -17.42
N PRO A 112 8.97 -9.71 -18.48
CA PRO A 112 9.91 -8.59 -18.50
C PRO A 112 9.24 -7.20 -18.37
N TRP A 113 7.94 -7.12 -18.18
CA TRP A 113 7.15 -5.87 -18.30
C TRP A 113 7.25 -4.93 -17.10
N GLY A 114 7.82 -5.37 -15.97
CA GLY A 114 8.02 -4.52 -14.79
C GLY A 114 6.88 -4.58 -13.78
N SER A 115 6.72 -3.53 -12.99
CA SER A 115 5.74 -3.51 -11.90
C SER A 115 4.34 -3.13 -12.36
N LEU A 116 3.35 -3.73 -11.73
CA LEU A 116 1.94 -3.39 -11.86
C LEU A 116 1.27 -3.34 -10.49
N ILE A 117 0.14 -2.67 -10.41
CA ILE A 117 -0.69 -2.60 -9.22
C ILE A 117 -1.70 -3.74 -9.26
N ASN A 118 -1.85 -4.44 -8.16
CA ASN A 118 -2.97 -5.35 -7.92
C ASN A 118 -3.82 -4.82 -6.77
N LEU A 119 -5.12 -5.08 -6.87
CA LEU A 119 -6.10 -4.84 -5.84
C LEU A 119 -6.76 -6.15 -5.44
N ALA A 120 -6.81 -6.40 -4.15
CA ALA A 120 -7.63 -7.44 -3.56
C ALA A 120 -8.49 -6.87 -2.43
N LYS A 121 -9.50 -7.62 -2.03
CA LYS A 121 -10.34 -7.31 -0.87
C LYS A 121 -10.35 -8.49 0.10
N THR A 122 -10.60 -8.17 1.37
CA THR A 122 -10.76 -9.14 2.46
C THR A 122 -11.64 -8.55 3.56
N THR A 123 -12.23 -9.41 4.37
CA THR A 123 -12.95 -9.04 5.60
C THR A 123 -12.28 -9.59 6.85
N ASP A 124 -11.33 -10.53 6.71
CA ASP A 124 -10.80 -11.34 7.80
C ASP A 124 -9.26 -11.46 7.80
N PHE A 125 -8.56 -10.94 6.78
CA PHE A 125 -7.11 -11.09 6.57
C PHE A 125 -6.62 -12.54 6.46
N VAL A 126 -7.52 -13.47 6.23
CA VAL A 126 -7.24 -14.89 5.95
C VAL A 126 -7.59 -15.21 4.50
N ASN A 127 -8.78 -14.80 4.08
CA ASN A 127 -9.29 -15.01 2.74
C ASN A 127 -9.22 -13.73 1.94
N PHE A 128 -8.52 -13.77 0.81
CA PHE A 128 -8.36 -12.64 -0.09
C PHE A 128 -9.00 -12.94 -1.43
N GLU A 129 -9.76 -11.97 -1.94
CA GLU A 129 -10.38 -12.04 -3.27
C GLU A 129 -9.72 -11.01 -4.19
N PRO A 130 -9.08 -11.43 -5.30
CA PRO A 130 -8.58 -10.51 -6.30
C PRO A 130 -9.71 -9.69 -6.90
N VAL A 131 -9.48 -8.39 -7.13
CA VAL A 131 -10.46 -7.47 -7.72
C VAL A 131 -10.00 -7.02 -9.10
N SER A 132 -8.81 -6.40 -9.18
CA SER A 132 -8.31 -5.86 -10.44
C SER A 132 -6.78 -5.70 -10.43
N HIS A 133 -6.23 -5.43 -11.60
CA HIS A 133 -4.82 -5.06 -11.76
C HIS A 133 -4.68 -3.94 -12.80
N SER A 134 -3.55 -3.24 -12.75
CA SER A 134 -3.20 -2.24 -13.76
C SER A 134 -2.39 -2.84 -14.90
N VAL A 135 -2.20 -2.08 -15.97
CA VAL A 135 -1.12 -2.34 -16.92
C VAL A 135 0.25 -2.13 -16.26
N PRO A 136 1.33 -2.71 -16.84
CA PRO A 136 2.71 -2.51 -16.36
C PRO A 136 3.15 -1.05 -16.34
N ALA A 137 4.32 -0.82 -15.70
CA ALA A 137 4.91 0.46 -15.40
C ALA A 137 4.08 1.32 -14.43
N ASN A 138 3.25 0.67 -13.58
CA ASN A 138 2.53 1.34 -12.50
C ASN A 138 2.77 0.65 -11.16
N ARG A 139 2.80 1.42 -10.06
CA ARG A 139 3.01 0.86 -8.71
C ARG A 139 2.57 1.83 -7.62
N ASN A 140 2.42 1.27 -6.41
CA ASN A 140 2.16 2.04 -5.21
C ASN A 140 0.84 2.82 -5.24
N ALA A 141 -0.27 2.13 -5.40
CA ALA A 141 -1.59 2.74 -5.24
C ALA A 141 -2.06 2.75 -3.78
N VAL A 142 -2.93 3.70 -3.48
CA VAL A 142 -3.69 3.77 -2.23
C VAL A 142 -5.10 4.26 -2.55
N LEU A 143 -6.11 3.55 -2.03
CA LEU A 143 -7.53 3.90 -2.18
C LEU A 143 -7.90 5.01 -1.20
N PHE A 144 -8.75 5.94 -1.61
CA PHE A 144 -9.43 6.83 -0.67
C PHE A 144 -10.39 6.02 0.21
N PRO A 145 -10.54 6.35 1.50
CA PRO A 145 -11.39 5.59 2.41
C PRO A 145 -12.89 5.84 2.21
N GLU A 146 -13.25 6.68 1.27
CA GLU A 146 -14.61 7.01 0.89
C GLU A 146 -14.71 7.29 -0.62
N LYS A 147 -15.91 7.15 -1.18
CA LYS A 147 -16.15 7.54 -2.56
C LYS A 147 -16.14 9.07 -2.70
N ILE A 148 -15.49 9.56 -3.75
CA ILE A 148 -15.47 10.98 -4.11
C ILE A 148 -16.44 11.16 -5.28
N ASN A 149 -17.46 12.00 -5.09
CA ASN A 149 -18.53 12.21 -6.08
C ASN A 149 -19.16 10.89 -6.59
N GLY A 150 -19.38 9.93 -5.67
CA GLY A 150 -19.99 8.65 -5.98
C GLY A 150 -19.07 7.63 -6.63
N ARG A 151 -17.79 7.95 -6.88
CA ARG A 151 -16.80 7.07 -7.49
C ARG A 151 -15.72 6.66 -6.49
N TYR A 152 -15.16 5.47 -6.67
CA TYR A 152 -13.92 5.12 -6.01
C TYR A 152 -12.79 5.97 -6.58
N ALA A 153 -11.85 6.36 -5.74
CA ALA A 153 -10.71 7.15 -6.12
C ALA A 153 -9.42 6.57 -5.53
N ARG A 154 -8.33 6.66 -6.28
CA ARG A 154 -7.01 6.25 -5.79
C ARG A 154 -5.95 7.27 -6.16
N LEU A 155 -4.88 7.29 -5.37
CA LEU A 155 -3.60 7.82 -5.81
C LEU A 155 -2.70 6.67 -6.24
N GLU A 156 -2.01 6.87 -7.33
CA GLU A 156 -1.10 5.88 -7.92
C GLU A 156 0.17 6.56 -8.42
N ARG A 157 1.16 5.74 -8.74
CA ARG A 157 2.44 6.27 -9.24
C ARG A 157 2.89 5.51 -10.49
N PRO A 158 2.33 5.83 -11.66
CA PRO A 158 2.87 5.35 -12.93
C PRO A 158 4.30 5.88 -13.12
N GLN A 159 5.10 5.11 -13.84
CA GLN A 159 6.49 5.45 -14.13
C GLN A 159 6.62 5.81 -15.61
N ASN A 160 7.35 6.87 -15.90
CA ASN A 160 7.74 7.22 -17.25
C ASN A 160 8.83 6.25 -17.76
N ILE A 161 9.10 6.29 -19.07
CA ILE A 161 10.17 5.51 -19.72
C ILE A 161 11.53 5.72 -19.04
N ASP A 162 11.81 6.95 -18.60
CA ASP A 162 13.03 7.31 -17.86
C ASP A 162 13.02 6.93 -16.37
N GLY A 163 11.96 6.21 -15.94
CA GLY A 163 11.79 5.77 -14.56
C GLY A 163 11.32 6.84 -13.57
N ARG A 164 11.10 8.09 -14.02
CA ARG A 164 10.50 9.11 -13.15
C ARG A 164 9.08 8.74 -12.79
N GLY A 165 8.66 9.05 -11.57
CA GLY A 165 7.33 8.75 -11.06
C GLY A 165 6.67 9.96 -10.42
N ALA A 166 5.49 10.32 -10.91
CA ALA A 166 4.59 11.33 -10.35
C ALA A 166 3.45 10.69 -9.58
N ILE A 167 2.81 11.45 -8.69
CA ILE A 167 1.56 11.00 -8.06
C ILE A 167 0.40 11.43 -8.96
N TRP A 168 -0.42 10.45 -9.31
CA TRP A 168 -1.61 10.61 -10.13
C TRP A 168 -2.86 10.25 -9.34
N TYR A 169 -3.93 10.92 -9.64
CA TYR A 169 -5.29 10.61 -9.20
C TYR A 169 -6.00 9.85 -10.31
N SER A 170 -6.76 8.83 -9.95
CA SER A 170 -7.63 8.09 -10.88
C SER A 170 -8.96 7.76 -10.21
N GLU A 171 -10.03 7.68 -11.00
CA GLU A 171 -11.37 7.31 -10.54
C GLU A 171 -11.81 5.98 -11.14
N SER A 172 -12.71 5.29 -10.42
CA SER A 172 -13.36 4.07 -10.87
C SER A 172 -14.84 4.01 -10.45
N PRO A 173 -15.73 3.51 -11.28
CA PRO A 173 -17.11 3.24 -10.90
C PRO A 173 -17.23 1.97 -10.01
N ASP A 174 -16.34 0.99 -10.18
CA ASP A 174 -16.49 -0.40 -9.76
C ASP A 174 -15.22 -1.06 -9.18
N LEU A 175 -14.08 -0.34 -9.10
CA LEU A 175 -12.75 -0.82 -8.70
C LEU A 175 -12.02 -1.65 -9.77
N GLU A 176 -12.63 -1.93 -10.89
CA GLU A 176 -12.03 -2.65 -12.02
C GLU A 176 -11.54 -1.68 -13.09
N PHE A 177 -12.42 -0.81 -13.58
CA PHE A 177 -12.11 0.15 -14.62
C PHE A 177 -11.65 1.48 -14.03
N TRP A 178 -10.38 1.82 -14.22
CA TRP A 178 -9.76 3.05 -13.72
C TRP A 178 -9.50 4.04 -14.85
N GLY A 179 -9.92 5.29 -14.65
CA GLY A 179 -9.77 6.35 -15.64
C GLY A 179 -9.83 7.75 -15.03
N ARG A 180 -10.12 8.75 -15.88
CA ARG A 180 -10.09 10.17 -15.50
C ARG A 180 -8.81 10.55 -14.74
N SER A 181 -7.69 10.02 -15.22
CA SER A 181 -6.40 10.18 -14.56
C SER A 181 -5.88 11.59 -14.73
N MET A 182 -5.39 12.18 -13.63
CA MET A 182 -4.76 13.51 -13.63
C MET A 182 -3.54 13.55 -12.71
N PRO A 183 -2.49 14.30 -13.04
CA PRO A 183 -1.35 14.47 -12.15
C PRO A 183 -1.73 15.34 -10.95
N VAL A 184 -1.36 14.89 -9.75
CA VAL A 184 -1.55 15.61 -8.49
C VAL A 184 -0.25 16.21 -7.99
N MET A 185 0.85 15.48 -8.15
CA MET A 185 2.18 15.93 -7.73
C MET A 185 3.22 15.44 -8.72
N LEU A 186 3.83 16.38 -9.42
CA LEU A 186 4.90 16.11 -10.37
C LEU A 186 6.26 16.11 -9.65
N PRO A 187 7.27 15.41 -10.19
CA PRO A 187 8.64 15.58 -9.74
C PRO A 187 9.04 17.07 -9.82
N ALA A 188 9.54 17.59 -8.70
CA ALA A 188 9.98 18.97 -8.58
C ALA A 188 11.51 19.04 -8.73
N THR A 189 12.05 20.25 -8.78
CA THR A 189 13.47 20.50 -8.58
C THR A 189 13.89 20.12 -7.16
N ASP A 190 15.17 19.92 -6.90
CA ASP A 190 15.76 19.55 -5.62
C ASP A 190 15.65 18.05 -5.28
N TRP A 191 15.33 17.73 -4.03
CA TRP A 191 15.32 16.35 -3.51
C TRP A 191 14.25 15.43 -4.12
N ALA A 192 13.25 15.98 -4.79
CA ALA A 192 12.12 15.24 -5.37
C ALA A 192 12.18 15.16 -6.91
N GLN A 193 13.34 15.35 -7.53
CA GLN A 193 13.50 15.43 -8.98
C GLN A 193 13.13 14.16 -9.74
N PHE A 194 13.37 13.00 -9.15
CA PHE A 194 13.23 11.72 -9.84
C PHE A 194 11.91 11.03 -9.53
N LYS A 195 11.55 10.90 -8.24
CA LYS A 195 10.32 10.22 -7.81
C LYS A 195 9.68 10.93 -6.64
N GLN A 196 8.38 11.12 -6.73
CA GLN A 196 7.58 11.49 -5.57
C GLN A 196 7.41 10.27 -4.65
N GLY A 197 7.42 10.53 -3.34
CA GLY A 197 7.34 9.49 -2.33
C GLY A 197 6.00 8.75 -2.27
N ARG A 198 5.87 7.90 -1.28
CA ARG A 198 4.66 7.13 -1.01
C ARG A 198 3.61 8.02 -0.36
N VAL A 199 2.37 7.89 -0.80
CA VAL A 199 1.23 8.51 -0.13
C VAL A 199 0.61 7.47 0.80
N ALA A 200 0.39 7.86 2.04
CA ALA A 200 -0.44 7.12 2.98
C ALA A 200 -1.58 8.04 3.42
N PHE A 201 -2.82 7.62 3.24
CA PHE A 201 -3.95 8.31 3.84
C PHE A 201 -4.18 7.79 5.25
N ARG A 202 -4.25 8.71 6.22
CA ARG A 202 -4.94 8.45 7.46
C ARG A 202 -6.43 8.73 7.23
N SER A 203 -7.30 7.86 7.69
CA SER A 203 -8.69 8.21 7.92
C SER A 203 -8.72 9.30 9.00
N ALA A 204 -8.66 10.55 8.61
CA ALA A 204 -8.92 11.65 9.51
C ALA A 204 -10.43 11.67 9.77
N ARG A 205 -10.85 11.52 11.04
CA ARG A 205 -12.17 12.01 11.40
C ARG A 205 -12.26 13.47 10.94
N ARG A 206 -13.23 13.79 10.10
CA ARG A 206 -13.51 15.18 9.72
C ARG A 206 -13.80 15.96 11.00
N THR A 207 -12.87 16.74 11.48
CA THR A 207 -13.22 17.89 12.31
C THR A 207 -13.86 18.91 11.38
N ALA A 208 -15.05 19.38 11.76
CA ALA A 208 -15.76 20.39 11.00
C ALA A 208 -14.82 21.58 10.75
N GLY A 209 -14.47 21.84 9.47
CA GLY A 209 -13.56 22.92 9.07
C GLY A 209 -12.55 22.60 7.97
N SER A 210 -12.42 21.36 7.50
CA SER A 210 -11.48 21.06 6.40
C SER A 210 -12.06 21.50 5.04
N LYS A 211 -11.34 22.39 4.37
CA LYS A 211 -11.64 22.84 3.00
C LYS A 211 -11.70 21.64 2.06
N SER A 212 -12.77 21.54 1.27
CA SER A 212 -12.92 20.54 0.23
C SER A 212 -11.78 20.67 -0.79
N ILE A 213 -11.13 19.55 -1.11
CA ILE A 213 -10.28 19.48 -2.30
C ILE A 213 -11.25 19.44 -3.49
N THR A 214 -11.47 20.58 -4.12
CA THR A 214 -12.20 20.66 -5.37
C THR A 214 -11.19 20.39 -6.49
N PRO A 215 -11.41 19.41 -7.39
CA PRO A 215 -10.56 19.25 -8.55
C PRO A 215 -10.66 20.51 -9.43
N PRO A 216 -9.60 20.93 -10.11
CA PRO A 216 -9.65 22.02 -11.07
C PRO A 216 -10.63 21.67 -12.20
N ARG A 217 -11.37 22.68 -12.66
CA ARG A 217 -12.33 22.58 -13.77
C ARG A 217 -11.62 22.35 -15.09
#